data_d071be4ba8a1206676d7a397eed61033
#
_entry.id   d071be4ba8a1206676d7a397eed61033
#
_cell.length_a   1.000
_cell.length_b   1.000
_cell.length_c   1.000
_cell.angle_alpha   90.00
_cell.angle_beta   90.00
_cell.angle_gamma   90.00
#
_symmetry.space_group_name_H-M   'P 1'
#
loop_
_entity.id
_entity.type
_entity.pdbx_description
1 polymer ?
#
loop_
_entity_poly.entity_id
_entity_poly.type
_entity_poly.pdbx_seq_one_letter_code
_entity_poly.pdbx_strand_id
1 'polypeptide(L)'
;MKRIYKLIITQDEFYREVALNSLTQDDDQSTSMITLPRNGKEAIGLAVLCRDANCILSSNSPILFQDKNGVIGHDVKLRCGDLVNILDQSGKHILYHCEMALAATVKDDGSILEFD
;
A
#
# COMPACT_ATOMS: atom_id res chain seq x y z
N MET A 1 20.77 -8.58 6.18
CA MET A 1 20.29 -7.82 5.01
C MET A 1 18.88 -7.32 5.26
N LYS A 2 18.64 -6.05 5.09
CA LYS A 2 17.36 -5.41 5.37
C LYS A 2 16.69 -5.00 4.06
N ARG A 3 15.41 -5.30 3.91
CA ARG A 3 14.62 -4.90 2.75
C ARG A 3 13.71 -3.74 3.10
N ILE A 4 13.68 -2.73 2.25
CA ILE A 4 12.83 -1.55 2.39
C ILE A 4 11.79 -1.58 1.27
N TYR A 5 10.53 -1.43 1.62
CA TYR A 5 9.43 -1.48 0.68
C TYR A 5 8.76 -0.12 0.53
N LYS A 6 7.98 0.01 -0.54
CA LYS A 6 7.17 1.18 -0.81
C LYS A 6 5.79 0.76 -1.32
N LEU A 7 4.81 1.61 -1.07
CA LEU A 7 3.48 1.50 -1.64
C LEU A 7 3.37 2.50 -2.79
N ILE A 8 3.04 2.02 -3.97
CA ILE A 8 2.83 2.84 -5.16
C ILE A 8 1.33 2.95 -5.39
N ILE A 9 0.84 4.18 -5.46
CA ILE A 9 -0.59 4.48 -5.62
C ILE A 9 -0.76 5.26 -6.91
N THR A 10 -1.60 4.74 -7.81
CA THR A 10 -1.81 5.32 -9.13
C THR A 10 -3.28 5.44 -9.48
N GLN A 11 -3.63 6.48 -10.21
CA GLN A 11 -4.92 6.68 -10.86
C GLN A 11 -4.76 7.72 -11.96
N ASP A 12 -5.00 7.37 -13.20
CA ASP A 12 -4.83 8.26 -14.36
C ASP A 12 -3.46 8.97 -14.31
N GLU A 13 -3.44 10.27 -14.09
CA GLU A 13 -2.20 11.06 -13.99
C GLU A 13 -1.67 11.15 -12.55
N PHE A 14 -2.38 10.60 -11.59
CA PHE A 14 -1.96 10.62 -10.20
C PHE A 14 -0.95 9.52 -9.93
N TYR A 15 0.15 9.89 -9.29
CA TYR A 15 1.18 8.94 -8.88
C TYR A 15 1.75 9.38 -7.53
N ARG A 16 1.83 8.45 -6.59
CA ARG A 16 2.44 8.69 -5.29
C ARG A 16 3.15 7.44 -4.79
N GLU A 17 4.38 7.62 -4.31
CA GLU A 17 5.11 6.58 -3.60
C GLU A 17 5.13 6.91 -2.12
N VAL A 18 4.87 5.90 -1.29
CA VAL A 18 4.89 6.01 0.16
C VAL A 18 5.88 5.01 0.71
N ALA A 19 6.90 5.49 1.41
CA ALA A 19 7.85 4.62 2.08
C ALA A 19 7.15 3.86 3.20
N LEU A 20 7.38 2.56 3.28
CA LEU A 20 6.82 1.69 4.30
C LEU A 20 7.90 1.39 5.33
N ASN A 21 7.72 1.94 6.52
CA ASN A 21 8.63 1.73 7.62
C ASN A 21 8.35 0.38 8.30
N SER A 22 9.38 -0.20 8.91
CA SER A 22 9.26 -1.40 9.76
C SER A 22 8.74 -2.64 9.06
N LEU A 23 9.05 -2.81 7.76
CA LEU A 23 8.82 -4.08 7.07
C LEU A 23 9.95 -5.06 7.28
N THR A 24 10.75 -4.84 8.28
CA THR A 24 11.87 -5.69 8.61
C THR A 24 11.57 -6.54 9.82
N GLN A 25 12.37 -7.46 10.01
CA GLN A 25 12.43 -8.62 10.88
C GLN A 25 11.89 -8.51 12.31
N ASP A 26 11.69 -7.35 12.84
CA ASP A 26 11.26 -7.22 14.22
C ASP A 26 9.74 -7.18 14.31
N ASP A 27 9.22 -7.57 15.43
CA ASP A 27 7.79 -7.55 15.72
C ASP A 27 7.18 -6.15 15.74
N ASP A 28 7.95 -5.16 15.33
CA ASP A 28 7.51 -3.78 15.30
C ASP A 28 6.47 -3.58 14.21
N GLN A 29 5.30 -3.18 14.64
CA GLN A 29 4.25 -2.72 13.76
C GLN A 29 4.42 -1.23 13.53
N SER A 30 4.26 -0.80 12.30
CA SER A 30 4.10 0.62 12.02
C SER A 30 2.80 0.85 11.29
N THR A 31 2.12 1.92 11.67
CA THR A 31 0.89 2.35 11.00
C THR A 31 1.13 3.70 10.36
N SER A 32 0.86 3.79 9.08
CA SER A 32 0.92 5.03 8.33
C SER A 32 -0.49 5.42 7.88
N MET A 33 -0.80 6.71 7.97
CA MET A 33 -2.06 7.25 7.45
C MET A 33 -1.78 8.02 6.17
N ILE A 34 -2.52 7.68 5.13
CA ILE A 34 -2.37 8.26 3.80
C ILE A 34 -3.71 8.85 3.39
N THR A 35 -3.70 10.07 2.88
CA THR A 35 -4.91 10.71 2.37
C THR A 35 -4.81 10.82 0.85
N LEU A 36 -5.82 10.30 0.15
CA LEU A 36 -5.91 10.36 -1.30
C LEU A 36 -7.01 11.31 -1.73
N PRO A 37 -6.77 12.15 -2.74
CA PRO A 37 -7.80 13.07 -3.23
C PRO A 37 -8.93 12.30 -3.91
N ARG A 38 -10.12 12.88 -3.85
CA ARG A 38 -11.31 12.34 -4.50
C ARG A 38 -12.10 13.48 -5.11
N ASN A 39 -12.29 13.45 -6.42
CA ASN A 39 -12.94 14.53 -7.17
C ASN A 39 -14.29 14.95 -6.57
N GLY A 40 -14.39 16.22 -6.13
CA GLY A 40 -15.62 16.81 -5.62
C GLY A 40 -16.21 16.13 -4.40
N LYS A 41 -15.43 15.27 -3.73
CA LYS A 41 -15.87 14.50 -2.57
C LYS A 41 -14.81 14.55 -1.47
N GLU A 42 -15.13 13.99 -0.30
CA GLU A 42 -14.18 13.85 0.78
C GLU A 42 -13.00 12.99 0.37
N ALA A 43 -11.83 13.31 0.89
CA ALA A 43 -10.63 12.55 0.65
C ALA A 43 -10.75 11.11 1.19
N ILE A 44 -10.07 10.19 0.54
CA ILE A 44 -10.00 8.81 1.01
C ILE A 44 -8.87 8.71 2.02
N GLY A 45 -9.17 8.33 3.25
CA GLY A 45 -8.18 8.05 4.28
C GLY A 45 -7.82 6.56 4.28
N LEU A 46 -6.56 6.25 4.05
CA LEU A 46 -6.04 4.88 4.11
C LEU A 46 -5.17 4.71 5.34
N ALA A 47 -5.38 3.61 6.05
CA ALA A 47 -4.46 3.14 7.08
C ALA A 47 -3.63 1.98 6.49
N VAL A 48 -2.32 2.07 6.64
CA VAL A 48 -1.39 1.04 6.19
C VAL A 48 -0.68 0.49 7.42
N LEU A 49 -1.00 -0.73 7.79
CA LEU A 49 -0.35 -1.43 8.89
C LEU A 49 0.70 -2.37 8.31
N CYS A 50 1.96 -2.16 8.65
CA CYS A 50 3.07 -2.95 8.13
C CYS A 50 3.66 -3.83 9.23
N ARG A 51 3.84 -5.12 8.89
CA ARG A 51 4.48 -6.10 9.76
C ARG A 51 5.00 -7.27 8.93
N ASP A 52 6.24 -7.70 9.18
CA ASP A 52 6.84 -8.90 8.57
C ASP A 52 6.72 -8.96 7.04
N ALA A 53 7.08 -7.88 6.36
CA ALA A 53 7.00 -7.77 4.91
C ALA A 53 5.57 -7.91 4.35
N ASN A 54 4.57 -7.72 5.18
CA ASN A 54 3.16 -7.66 4.79
C ASN A 54 2.57 -6.32 5.16
N CYS A 55 1.62 -5.86 4.37
CA CYS A 55 0.81 -4.68 4.68
C CYS A 55 -0.65 -5.06 4.72
N ILE A 56 -1.38 -4.43 5.61
CA ILE A 56 -2.83 -4.46 5.61
C ILE A 56 -3.30 -3.06 5.30
N LEU A 57 -4.04 -2.91 4.22
CA LEU A 57 -4.71 -1.67 3.87
C LEU A 57 -6.12 -1.70 4.42
N SER A 58 -6.51 -0.64 5.07
CA SER A 58 -7.87 -0.44 5.54
C SER A 58 -8.27 1.01 5.36
N SER A 59 -9.56 1.30 5.41
CA SER A 59 -10.07 2.66 5.24
C SER A 59 -11.27 2.91 6.13
N ASN A 60 -11.37 4.14 6.63
CA ASN A 60 -12.56 4.64 7.31
C ASN A 60 -13.59 5.21 6.33
N SER A 61 -13.20 5.37 5.08
CA SER A 61 -14.10 5.85 4.01
C SER A 61 -14.94 4.69 3.47
N PRO A 62 -16.13 4.96 2.91
CA PRO A 62 -16.96 3.91 2.33
C PRO A 62 -16.41 3.45 0.98
N ILE A 63 -15.30 2.76 1.01
CA ILE A 63 -14.62 2.16 -0.15
C ILE A 63 -14.41 0.69 0.08
N LEU A 64 -14.09 -0.02 -1.00
CA LEU A 64 -13.79 -1.44 -0.98
C LEU A 64 -12.43 -1.68 -1.64
N PHE A 65 -11.78 -2.75 -1.22
CA PHE A 65 -10.54 -3.21 -1.85
C PHE A 65 -10.81 -4.51 -2.61
N GLN A 66 -10.18 -4.64 -3.76
CA GLN A 66 -10.22 -5.88 -4.54
C GLN A 66 -8.80 -6.39 -4.73
N ASP A 67 -8.54 -7.62 -4.28
CA ASP A 67 -7.23 -8.24 -4.41
C ASP A 67 -7.00 -8.82 -5.81
N LYS A 68 -5.82 -9.38 -6.03
CA LYS A 68 -5.43 -9.98 -7.32
C LYS A 68 -6.30 -11.18 -7.71
N ASN A 69 -6.99 -11.78 -6.77
CA ASN A 69 -7.90 -12.90 -7.01
C ASN A 69 -9.34 -12.46 -7.21
N GLY A 70 -9.60 -11.16 -7.22
CA GLY A 70 -10.92 -10.59 -7.40
C GLY A 70 -11.76 -10.55 -6.11
N VAL A 71 -11.20 -10.91 -4.97
CA VAL A 71 -11.91 -10.90 -3.69
C VAL A 71 -12.05 -9.45 -3.21
N ILE A 72 -13.28 -9.07 -2.87
CA ILE A 72 -13.62 -7.71 -2.43
C ILE A 72 -13.88 -7.70 -0.94
N GLY A 73 -13.33 -6.70 -0.24
CA GLY A 73 -13.51 -6.53 1.19
C GLY A 73 -13.17 -5.13 1.67
N HIS A 74 -13.39 -4.88 2.97
CA HIS A 74 -13.13 -3.58 3.58
C HIS A 74 -11.65 -3.39 3.97
N ASP A 75 -10.89 -4.44 4.00
CA ASP A 75 -9.45 -4.44 4.19
C ASP A 75 -8.80 -5.45 3.24
N VAL A 76 -7.51 -5.34 3.05
CA VAL A 76 -6.79 -6.24 2.17
C VAL A 76 -5.36 -6.40 2.65
N LYS A 77 -4.84 -7.62 2.52
CA LYS A 77 -3.44 -7.94 2.79
C LYS A 77 -2.63 -7.86 1.50
N LEU A 78 -1.52 -7.16 1.59
CA LEU A 78 -0.66 -6.87 0.45
C LEU A 78 0.75 -7.36 0.71
N ARG A 79 1.33 -8.06 -0.25
CA ARG A 79 2.73 -8.46 -0.27
C ARG A 79 3.44 -7.80 -1.45
N CYS A 80 4.76 -7.83 -1.43
CA CYS A 80 5.55 -7.31 -2.55
C CYS A 80 5.14 -7.98 -3.86
N GLY A 81 4.83 -7.15 -4.86
CA GLY A 81 4.35 -7.60 -6.16
C GLY A 81 2.84 -7.74 -6.29
N ASP A 82 2.10 -7.66 -5.19
CA ASP A 82 0.64 -7.73 -5.24
C ASP A 82 0.06 -6.40 -5.72
N LEU A 83 -0.97 -6.49 -6.55
CA LEU A 83 -1.76 -5.36 -7.03
C LEU A 83 -3.14 -5.40 -6.41
N VAL A 84 -3.60 -4.28 -5.92
CA VAL A 84 -4.91 -4.11 -5.29
C VAL A 84 -5.62 -2.94 -5.93
N ASN A 85 -6.90 -3.09 -6.19
CA ASN A 85 -7.77 -2.02 -6.68
C ASN A 85 -8.56 -1.43 -5.52
N ILE A 86 -8.67 -0.12 -5.50
CA ILE A 86 -9.57 0.59 -4.58
C ILE A 86 -10.83 0.95 -5.37
N LEU A 87 -11.96 0.44 -4.90
CA LEU A 87 -13.26 0.59 -5.53
C LEU A 87 -14.14 1.53 -4.70
N ASP A 88 -15.15 2.11 -5.33
CA ASP A 88 -16.18 2.79 -4.56
C ASP A 88 -17.06 1.79 -3.79
N GLN A 89 -17.96 2.28 -2.95
CA GLN A 89 -18.81 1.41 -2.12
C GLN A 89 -19.76 0.54 -2.94
N SER A 90 -19.99 0.88 -4.22
CA SER A 90 -20.79 0.05 -5.12
C SER A 90 -19.99 -1.11 -5.74
N GLY A 91 -18.66 -1.06 -5.61
CA GLY A 91 -17.77 -2.03 -6.20
C GLY A 91 -17.58 -1.90 -7.70
N LYS A 92 -18.03 -0.81 -8.31
CA LYS A 92 -18.02 -0.65 -9.78
C LYS A 92 -16.98 0.32 -10.30
N HIS A 93 -16.63 1.33 -9.53
CA HIS A 93 -15.72 2.37 -9.98
C HIS A 93 -14.37 2.23 -9.30
N ILE A 94 -13.31 2.06 -10.10
CA ILE A 94 -11.95 1.99 -9.59
C ILE A 94 -11.46 3.41 -9.30
N LEU A 95 -11.15 3.68 -8.04
CA LEU A 95 -10.65 4.96 -7.57
C LEU A 95 -9.14 5.03 -7.67
N TYR A 96 -8.44 3.96 -7.30
CA TYR A 96 -6.98 3.89 -7.32
C TYR A 96 -6.50 2.45 -7.46
N HIS A 97 -5.27 2.32 -7.95
CA HIS A 97 -4.51 1.07 -7.91
C HIS A 97 -3.38 1.21 -6.89
N CYS A 98 -3.15 0.17 -6.11
CA CYS A 98 -2.07 0.12 -5.13
C CYS A 98 -1.19 -1.11 -5.38
N GLU A 99 0.12 -0.89 -5.38
CA GLU A 99 1.10 -1.95 -5.54
C GLU A 99 2.19 -1.79 -4.49
N MET A 100 2.57 -2.89 -3.85
CA MET A 100 3.72 -2.90 -2.95
C MET A 100 4.95 -3.38 -3.72
N ALA A 101 6.02 -2.61 -3.66
CA ALA A 101 7.25 -2.89 -4.37
C ALA A 101 8.46 -2.81 -3.44
N LEU A 102 9.53 -3.51 -3.82
CA LEU A 102 10.81 -3.40 -3.14
C LEU A 102 11.47 -2.08 -3.54
N ALA A 103 11.77 -1.24 -2.56
CA ALA A 103 12.43 0.05 -2.81
C ALA A 103 13.95 -0.09 -2.75
N ALA A 104 14.47 -0.85 -1.78
CA ALA A 104 15.90 -1.02 -1.61
C ALA A 104 16.22 -2.24 -0.75
N THR A 105 17.42 -2.75 -0.89
CA THR A 105 18.01 -3.71 0.05
C THR A 105 19.24 -3.08 0.69
N VAL A 106 19.30 -3.14 2.01
CA VAL A 106 20.44 -2.62 2.77
C VAL A 106 21.27 -3.82 3.23
N LYS A 107 22.55 -3.81 2.87
CA LYS A 107 23.50 -4.82 3.31
C LYS A 107 23.85 -4.66 4.78
N ASP A 108 24.46 -5.68 5.37
CA ASP A 108 24.86 -5.67 6.77
C ASP A 108 25.89 -4.56 7.10
N ASP A 109 26.65 -4.11 6.11
CA ASP A 109 27.60 -3.01 6.25
C ASP A 109 26.97 -1.62 6.11
N GLY A 110 25.65 -1.54 5.89
CA GLY A 110 24.92 -0.31 5.72
C GLY A 110 24.85 0.22 4.29
N SER A 111 25.53 -0.43 3.33
CA SER A 111 25.44 -0.01 1.93
C SER A 111 24.11 -0.43 1.31
N ILE A 112 23.66 0.38 0.35
CA ILE A 112 22.36 0.18 -0.30
C ILE A 112 22.57 -0.51 -1.65
N LEU A 113 21.81 -1.59 -1.87
CA LEU A 113 21.61 -2.16 -3.20
C LEU A 113 20.34 -1.55 -3.76
N GLU A 114 20.46 -0.81 -4.85
CA GLU A 114 19.31 -0.26 -5.53
C GLU A 114 18.65 -1.32 -6.42
N PHE A 115 17.33 -1.28 -6.46
CA PHE A 115 16.53 -2.09 -7.36
C PHE A 115 15.71 -1.17 -8.26
N ASP A 116 15.66 -1.53 -9.48
CA ASP A 116 14.83 -0.81 -10.45
C ASP A 116 13.34 -1.14 -10.27
#